data_fdc6e668d255d076c17dae1dbfcf0fae
#
_entry.id   fdc6e668d255d076c17dae1dbfcf0fae
#
_cell.length_a   1.000
_cell.length_b   1.000
_cell.length_c   1.000
_cell.angle_alpha   90.00
_cell.angle_beta   90.00
_cell.angle_gamma   90.00
#
_symmetry.space_group_name_H-M   'P 1'
#
loop_
_entity.id
_entity.type
_entity.pdbx_description
1 polymer ?
#
loop_
_entity_poly.entity_id
_entity_poly.type
_entity_poly.pdbx_seq_one_letter_code
_entity_poly.pdbx_strand_id
1 'polypeptide(L)'
;MKKILVVEDDEVERELVRMTLEREGYRVVTAEDGERGFEMALAERPDLIVTDVAMPAADGVHLVRRVRSAPEVAATPILVTTGFGTGNASFTLAQGADAYEPKPLDPDALRESVRRLLG
;
A
#
# COMPACT_ATOMS: atom_id res chain seq x y z
N MET A 1 3.85 -17.61 -5.53
CA MET A 1 4.07 -16.68 -4.40
C MET A 1 3.51 -15.32 -4.78
N LYS A 2 2.67 -14.77 -3.92
CA LYS A 2 2.08 -13.45 -4.19
C LYS A 2 3.11 -12.35 -4.01
N LYS A 3 3.03 -11.34 -4.86
CA LYS A 3 3.94 -10.19 -4.85
C LYS A 3 3.22 -8.96 -4.30
N ILE A 4 3.84 -8.28 -3.35
CA ILE A 4 3.29 -7.07 -2.72
C ILE A 4 4.24 -5.91 -2.94
N LEU A 5 3.70 -4.79 -3.39
CA LEU A 5 4.45 -3.54 -3.49
C LEU A 5 4.16 -2.71 -2.24
N VAL A 6 5.22 -2.30 -1.54
CA VAL A 6 5.11 -1.46 -0.34
C VAL A 6 5.67 -0.07 -0.67
N VAL A 7 4.84 0.94 -0.52
CA VAL A 7 5.21 2.34 -0.79
C VAL A 7 5.17 3.12 0.53
N GLU A 8 6.32 3.57 0.98
CA GLU A 8 6.47 4.23 2.26
C GLU A 8 7.75 5.08 2.25
N ASP A 9 7.64 6.36 2.59
CA ASP A 9 8.80 7.26 2.58
C ASP A 9 9.71 7.08 3.79
N ASP A 10 9.18 6.61 4.92
CA ASP A 10 9.99 6.34 6.12
C ASP A 10 10.69 4.99 5.95
N GLU A 11 12.02 5.03 5.98
CA GLU A 11 12.82 3.82 5.76
C GLU A 11 12.56 2.76 6.83
N VAL A 12 12.42 3.16 8.10
CA VAL A 12 12.21 2.22 9.20
C VAL A 12 10.85 1.54 9.05
N GLU A 13 9.80 2.31 8.79
CA GLU A 13 8.47 1.75 8.60
C GLU A 13 8.42 0.87 7.35
N ARG A 14 9.07 1.30 6.27
CA ARG A 14 9.11 0.53 5.03
C ARG A 14 9.74 -0.85 5.27
N GLU A 15 10.86 -0.89 6.00
CA GLU A 15 11.52 -2.15 6.33
C GLU A 15 10.69 -3.02 7.25
N LEU A 16 10.02 -2.40 8.22
CA LEU A 16 9.16 -3.15 9.15
C LEU A 16 8.04 -3.85 8.41
N VAL A 17 7.37 -3.15 7.50
CA VAL A 17 6.29 -3.72 6.69
C VAL A 17 6.85 -4.83 5.79
N ARG A 18 7.98 -4.56 5.13
CA ARG A 18 8.60 -5.55 4.26
C ARG A 18 8.92 -6.84 5.00
N MET A 19 9.57 -6.73 6.15
CA MET A 19 9.94 -7.91 6.94
C MET A 19 8.72 -8.68 7.43
N THR A 20 7.69 -7.96 7.88
CA THR A 20 6.46 -8.58 8.36
C THR A 20 5.82 -9.43 7.27
N LEU A 21 5.76 -8.90 6.05
CA LEU A 21 5.09 -9.59 4.95
C LEU A 21 5.97 -10.70 4.36
N GLU A 22 7.28 -10.51 4.30
CA GLU A 22 8.17 -11.56 3.83
C GLU A 22 8.13 -12.80 4.74
N ARG A 23 7.95 -12.59 6.04
CA ARG A 23 7.82 -13.71 6.97
C ARG A 23 6.58 -14.55 6.70
N GLU A 24 5.56 -13.96 6.06
CA GLU A 24 4.35 -14.69 5.70
C GLU A 24 4.47 -15.39 4.34
N GLY A 25 5.63 -15.32 3.71
CA GLY A 25 5.88 -15.99 2.46
C GLY A 25 5.61 -15.14 1.22
N TYR A 26 5.30 -13.86 1.37
CA TYR A 26 5.07 -12.98 0.23
C TYR A 26 6.40 -12.46 -0.32
N ARG A 27 6.43 -12.22 -1.63
CA ARG A 27 7.53 -11.51 -2.26
C ARG A 27 7.22 -10.02 -2.16
N VAL A 28 8.16 -9.23 -1.66
CA VAL A 28 7.93 -7.80 -1.45
C VAL A 28 8.89 -6.97 -2.28
N VAL A 29 8.34 -6.01 -3.01
CA VAL A 29 9.11 -4.96 -3.66
C VAL A 29 8.74 -3.63 -3.01
N THR A 30 9.65 -2.68 -2.97
CA THR A 30 9.44 -1.44 -2.21
C THR A 30 9.68 -0.21 -3.07
N ALA A 31 9.03 0.89 -2.68
CA ALA A 31 9.26 2.20 -3.27
C ALA A 31 9.18 3.25 -2.16
N GLU A 32 9.92 4.34 -2.31
CA GLU A 32 10.03 5.38 -1.28
C GLU A 32 9.09 6.56 -1.47
N ASP A 33 8.39 6.63 -2.60
CA ASP A 33 7.42 7.70 -2.85
C ASP A 33 6.37 7.25 -3.85
N GLY A 34 5.36 8.09 -4.06
CA GLY A 34 4.24 7.74 -4.91
C GLY A 34 4.60 7.63 -6.39
N GLU A 35 5.52 8.47 -6.87
CA GLU A 35 5.94 8.40 -8.26
C GLU A 35 6.67 7.10 -8.54
N ARG A 36 7.64 6.76 -7.68
CA ARG A 36 8.36 5.50 -7.79
C ARG A 36 7.42 4.32 -7.59
N GLY A 37 6.46 4.46 -6.68
CA GLY A 37 5.44 3.44 -6.44
C GLY A 37 4.64 3.14 -7.70
N PHE A 38 4.23 4.17 -8.44
CA PHE A 38 3.48 3.96 -9.66
C PHE A 38 4.34 3.27 -10.73
N GLU A 39 5.59 3.71 -10.89
CA GLU A 39 6.52 3.06 -11.81
C GLU A 39 6.68 1.58 -11.49
N MET A 40 6.85 1.27 -10.20
CA MET A 40 7.01 -0.10 -9.74
C MET A 40 5.74 -0.92 -9.97
N ALA A 41 4.56 -0.31 -9.76
CA ALA A 41 3.30 -1.01 -10.01
C ALA A 41 3.18 -1.43 -11.46
N LEU A 42 3.55 -0.55 -12.38
CA LEU A 42 3.49 -0.87 -13.80
C LEU A 42 4.53 -1.92 -14.20
N ALA A 43 5.73 -1.83 -13.62
CA ALA A 43 6.83 -2.75 -13.95
C ALA A 43 6.63 -4.14 -13.35
N GLU A 44 6.21 -4.20 -12.08
CA GLU A 44 6.17 -5.43 -11.31
C GLU A 44 4.81 -6.12 -11.30
N ARG A 45 3.75 -5.39 -11.62
CA ARG A 45 2.36 -5.92 -11.62
C ARG A 45 2.07 -6.68 -10.33
N PRO A 46 2.15 -6.03 -9.15
CA PRO A 46 1.96 -6.73 -7.88
C PRO A 46 0.52 -7.22 -7.72
N ASP A 47 0.36 -8.18 -6.82
CA ASP A 47 -0.96 -8.70 -6.47
C ASP A 47 -1.66 -7.80 -5.46
N LEU A 48 -0.91 -6.95 -4.75
CA LEU A 48 -1.42 -6.02 -3.76
C LEU A 48 -0.46 -4.85 -3.62
N ILE A 49 -1.00 -3.65 -3.41
CA ILE A 49 -0.21 -2.47 -3.08
C ILE A 49 -0.53 -2.05 -1.65
N VAL A 50 0.51 -1.87 -0.83
CA VAL A 50 0.38 -1.29 0.52
C VAL A 50 1.06 0.07 0.47
N THR A 51 0.32 1.14 0.68
CA THR A 51 0.87 2.49 0.58
C THR A 51 0.46 3.36 1.76
N ASP A 52 1.42 4.17 2.24
CA ASP A 52 1.14 5.21 3.20
C ASP A 52 0.44 6.38 2.48
N VAL A 53 -0.59 6.96 3.10
CA VAL A 53 -1.26 8.14 2.54
C VAL A 53 -0.72 9.44 3.10
N ALA A 54 0.00 9.40 4.21
CA ALA A 54 0.51 10.59 4.89
C ALA A 54 1.89 11.00 4.37
N MET A 55 2.23 10.63 3.14
CA MET A 55 3.48 11.05 2.53
C MET A 55 3.38 12.50 2.06
N PRO A 56 4.53 13.21 1.92
CA PRO A 56 4.53 14.59 1.46
C PRO A 56 3.76 14.79 0.15
N ALA A 57 3.11 15.95 0.02
CA ALA A 57 2.37 16.35 -1.19
C ALA A 57 1.22 15.41 -1.53
N ALA A 58 0.63 14.74 -0.52
CA ALA A 58 -0.49 13.82 -0.71
C ALA A 58 -0.17 12.68 -1.69
N ASP A 59 1.08 12.24 -1.70
CA ASP A 59 1.59 11.26 -2.63
C ASP A 59 0.81 9.95 -2.63
N GLY A 60 0.42 9.48 -1.43
CA GLY A 60 -0.34 8.23 -1.33
C GLY A 60 -1.71 8.30 -1.98
N VAL A 61 -2.39 9.45 -1.85
CA VAL A 61 -3.68 9.66 -2.49
C VAL A 61 -3.52 9.71 -4.01
N HIS A 62 -2.52 10.45 -4.48
CA HIS A 62 -2.23 10.52 -5.91
C HIS A 62 -1.91 9.15 -6.49
N LEU A 63 -1.16 8.34 -5.75
CA LEU A 63 -0.81 7.00 -6.18
C LEU A 63 -2.08 6.16 -6.37
N VAL A 64 -3.00 6.18 -5.39
CA VAL A 64 -4.25 5.43 -5.49
C VAL A 64 -5.01 5.84 -6.76
N ARG A 65 -5.14 7.14 -6.99
CA ARG A 65 -5.87 7.64 -8.15
C ARG A 65 -5.20 7.23 -9.46
N ARG A 66 -3.87 7.31 -9.53
CA ARG A 66 -3.14 6.94 -10.75
C ARG A 66 -3.27 5.46 -11.04
N VAL A 67 -3.19 4.62 -10.01
CA VAL A 67 -3.35 3.17 -10.19
C VAL A 67 -4.75 2.86 -10.73
N ARG A 68 -5.79 3.47 -10.16
CA ARG A 68 -7.16 3.24 -10.61
C ARG A 68 -7.42 3.74 -12.02
N SER A 69 -6.63 4.70 -12.48
CA SER A 69 -6.77 5.26 -13.83
C SER A 69 -5.92 4.54 -14.87
N ALA A 70 -5.03 3.66 -14.48
CA ALA A 70 -4.14 2.95 -15.41
C ALA A 70 -4.70 1.55 -15.68
N PRO A 71 -5.14 1.24 -16.91
CA PRO A 71 -5.78 -0.05 -17.20
C PRO A 71 -4.98 -1.27 -16.77
N GLU A 72 -3.65 -1.18 -16.84
CA GLU A 72 -2.77 -2.31 -16.53
C GLU A 72 -2.84 -2.73 -15.06
N VAL A 73 -3.16 -1.80 -14.16
CA VAL A 73 -3.15 -2.05 -12.71
C VAL A 73 -4.45 -1.58 -12.03
N ALA A 74 -5.45 -1.19 -12.80
CA ALA A 74 -6.66 -0.58 -12.25
C ALA A 74 -7.42 -1.46 -11.26
N ALA A 75 -7.27 -2.77 -11.35
CA ALA A 75 -7.96 -3.72 -10.48
C ALA A 75 -7.10 -4.23 -9.32
N THR A 76 -5.85 -3.78 -9.22
CA THR A 76 -4.96 -4.23 -8.14
C THR A 76 -5.49 -3.77 -6.79
N PRO A 77 -5.67 -4.68 -5.80
CA PRO A 77 -6.10 -4.27 -4.47
C PRO A 77 -5.12 -3.31 -3.83
N ILE A 78 -5.63 -2.33 -3.10
CA ILE A 78 -4.80 -1.32 -2.43
C ILE A 78 -5.19 -1.24 -0.96
N LEU A 79 -4.20 -1.43 -0.08
CA LEU A 79 -4.32 -1.24 1.36
C LEU A 79 -3.55 0.02 1.71
N VAL A 80 -4.22 1.00 2.34
CA VAL A 80 -3.55 2.22 2.76
C VAL A 80 -3.26 2.19 4.25
N THR A 81 -2.12 2.79 4.63
CA THR A 81 -1.78 2.98 6.03
C THR A 81 -1.90 4.47 6.33
N THR A 82 -2.43 4.80 7.50
CA THR A 82 -2.69 6.21 7.83
C THR A 82 -2.33 6.50 9.28
N GLY A 83 -1.61 7.61 9.50
CA GLY A 83 -1.17 8.03 10.82
C GLY A 83 -2.09 8.99 11.54
N PHE A 84 -3.10 9.54 10.86
CA PHE A 84 -3.94 10.60 11.43
C PHE A 84 -5.41 10.35 11.15
N GLY A 85 -6.12 9.88 12.18
CA GLY A 85 -7.56 9.90 12.23
C GLY A 85 -8.28 9.18 11.08
N THR A 86 -9.58 9.05 11.26
CA THR A 86 -10.42 8.33 10.30
C THR A 86 -10.73 9.16 9.05
N GLY A 87 -10.56 10.48 9.10
CA GLY A 87 -10.85 11.33 7.95
C GLY A 87 -10.02 11.01 6.73
N ASN A 88 -8.72 10.78 6.91
CA ASN A 88 -7.84 10.41 5.81
C ASN A 88 -8.17 9.03 5.25
N ALA A 89 -8.54 8.10 6.12
CA ALA A 89 -8.93 6.77 5.69
C ALA A 89 -10.19 6.81 4.83
N SER A 90 -11.22 7.51 5.30
CA SER A 90 -12.47 7.64 4.54
C SER A 90 -12.25 8.30 3.19
N PHE A 91 -11.44 9.35 3.15
CA PHE A 91 -11.13 10.04 1.90
C PHE A 91 -10.42 9.11 0.93
N THR A 92 -9.44 8.35 1.43
CA THR A 92 -8.65 7.47 0.57
C THR A 92 -9.46 6.30 0.04
N LEU A 93 -10.38 5.77 0.85
CA LEU A 93 -11.30 4.74 0.38
C LEU A 93 -12.20 5.28 -0.73
N ALA A 94 -12.65 6.53 -0.58
CA ALA A 94 -13.46 7.16 -1.63
C ALA A 94 -12.68 7.36 -2.93
N GLN A 95 -11.34 7.46 -2.86
CA GLN A 95 -10.50 7.58 -4.05
C GLN A 95 -10.18 6.23 -4.69
N GLY A 96 -10.58 5.12 -4.08
CA GLY A 96 -10.42 3.80 -4.68
C GLY A 96 -9.58 2.80 -3.91
N ALA A 97 -9.16 3.11 -2.68
CA ALA A 97 -8.48 2.13 -1.83
C ALA A 97 -9.50 1.09 -1.35
N ASP A 98 -9.03 -0.13 -1.13
CA ASP A 98 -9.90 -1.25 -0.73
C ASP A 98 -9.99 -1.41 0.77
N ALA A 99 -8.97 -1.00 1.51
CA ALA A 99 -8.93 -1.11 2.96
C ALA A 99 -7.89 -0.17 3.54
N TYR A 100 -7.90 0.00 4.86
CA TYR A 100 -6.89 0.79 5.54
C TYR A 100 -6.49 0.14 6.85
N GLU A 101 -5.26 0.45 7.31
CA GLU A 101 -4.78 0.09 8.63
C GLU A 101 -4.22 1.35 9.31
N PRO A 102 -4.64 1.67 10.52
CA PRO A 102 -4.14 2.85 11.21
C PRO A 102 -2.72 2.64 11.74
N LYS A 103 -1.97 3.71 11.84
CA LYS A 103 -0.66 3.69 12.50
C LYS A 103 -0.84 4.05 13.98
N PRO A 104 -0.02 3.52 14.88
CA PRO A 104 1.09 2.59 14.59
C PRO A 104 0.56 1.23 14.13
N LEU A 105 1.24 0.65 13.15
CA LEU A 105 0.80 -0.59 12.54
C LEU A 105 0.91 -1.75 13.53
N ASP A 106 -0.18 -2.52 13.64
CA ASP A 106 -0.18 -3.78 14.37
C ASP A 106 0.15 -4.88 13.36
N PRO A 107 1.27 -5.59 13.54
CA PRO A 107 1.65 -6.63 12.57
C PRO A 107 0.58 -7.69 12.33
N ASP A 108 -0.14 -8.08 13.38
CA ASP A 108 -1.21 -9.08 13.23
C ASP A 108 -2.37 -8.54 12.40
N ALA A 109 -2.78 -7.30 12.65
CA ALA A 109 -3.84 -6.67 11.88
C ALA A 109 -3.42 -6.47 10.42
N LEU A 110 -2.17 -6.09 10.20
CA LEU A 110 -1.65 -5.93 8.85
C LEU A 110 -1.68 -7.26 8.10
N ARG A 111 -1.19 -8.32 8.72
CA ARG A 111 -1.19 -9.65 8.08
C ARG A 111 -2.60 -10.11 7.74
N GLU A 112 -3.56 -9.86 8.63
CA GLU A 112 -4.95 -10.26 8.41
C GLU A 112 -5.57 -9.50 7.26
N SER A 113 -5.36 -8.18 7.18
CA SER A 113 -5.88 -7.36 6.10
C SER A 113 -5.29 -7.78 4.76
N VAL A 114 -3.98 -8.04 4.72
CA VAL A 114 -3.30 -8.49 3.51
C VAL A 114 -3.86 -9.84 3.05
N ARG A 115 -3.99 -10.78 3.97
CA ARG A 115 -4.55 -12.10 3.65
C ARG A 115 -5.94 -11.98 3.06
N ARG A 116 -6.78 -11.14 3.66
CA ARG A 116 -8.15 -10.96 3.20
C ARG A 116 -8.21 -10.36 1.80
N LEU A 117 -7.35 -9.39 1.50
CA LEU A 117 -7.34 -8.74 0.19
C LEU A 117 -6.76 -9.63 -0.90
N LEU A 118 -5.86 -10.52 -0.55
CA LEU A 118 -5.28 -11.45 -1.52
C LEU A 118 -6.15 -12.70 -1.74
N GLY A 119 -7.16 -12.87 -0.91
CA GLY A 119 -8.04 -14.02 -1.00
C GLY A 119 -7.46 -15.24 -0.36
#